data_e2afbfbaf1a06fa6d9af2733c0fc7579
#
_entry.id   e2afbfbaf1a06fa6d9af2733c0fc7579
#
_cell.length_a   1.000
_cell.length_b   1.000
_cell.length_c   1.000
_cell.angle_alpha   90.00
_cell.angle_beta   90.00
_cell.angle_gamma   90.00
#
_symmetry.space_group_name_H-M   'P 1'
#
loop_
_entity.id
_entity.type
_entity.pdbx_description
1 polymer ?
#
loop_
_entity_poly.entity_id
_entity_poly.type
_entity_poly.pdbx_seq_one_letter_code
_entity_poly.pdbx_strand_id
1 'polypeptide(L)'
;RWFKAHPMPAGPGQRKDRRAFEAARVNGIWQADTLFGPFVGTPARRAYLQAIIDDKSRKIVAARFVERDNAATFQGTLRMAVASHGVPEKLFVDNGGPYKNDQLSLICGGLGIVLCHAAVRDGAAKGKIERWNRTLRMQFLSTLPEHAKEGIGELNAELAKWVASYNQRAHSSTKQAPAEAFAAEADKLRFVQGGDQALHDAFMNRMTRKVANDATIRIDGKLFDVPMGLIGEKAEVRFMPGDEGDVWLVGADGSLSRIAPTDKHANASAARVKPAYSIDFGQGA
;
A
#
# COMPACT_ATOMS: atom_id res chain seq x y z
N ARG A 1 3.54 36.10 42.17
CA ARG A 1 4.07 36.52 40.82
C ARG A 1 4.58 35.39 40.00
N TRP A 2 5.25 34.33 40.61
CA TRP A 2 5.79 33.17 39.89
C TRP A 2 4.70 32.36 39.16
N PHE A 3 3.56 32.08 39.77
CA PHE A 3 2.42 31.36 39.14
C PHE A 3 1.74 32.13 37.99
N LYS A 4 1.86 33.49 37.94
CA LYS A 4 1.39 34.27 36.77
C LYS A 4 2.32 34.16 35.58
N ALA A 5 3.61 33.98 35.80
CA ALA A 5 4.62 33.81 34.77
C ALA A 5 4.73 32.33 34.29
N HIS A 6 4.23 31.36 35.08
CA HIS A 6 4.27 29.93 34.82
C HIS A 6 2.88 29.37 35.00
N PRO A 7 1.96 29.60 34.05
CA PRO A 7 0.61 29.05 34.15
C PRO A 7 0.67 27.53 34.31
N MET A 8 -0.03 27.02 35.30
CA MET A 8 -0.18 25.58 35.51
C MET A 8 -0.62 24.96 34.18
N PRO A 9 -0.03 23.83 33.76
CA PRO A 9 -0.53 23.13 32.59
C PRO A 9 -2.01 22.88 32.78
N ALA A 10 -2.80 23.15 31.74
CA ALA A 10 -4.24 22.89 31.76
C ALA A 10 -4.47 21.49 32.34
N GLY A 11 -5.35 21.38 33.34
CA GLY A 11 -5.67 20.11 33.98
C GLY A 11 -5.99 19.05 32.94
N PRO A 12 -5.95 17.75 33.31
CA PRO A 12 -6.14 16.68 32.33
C PRO A 12 -7.42 16.96 31.55
N GLY A 13 -7.25 17.27 30.25
CA GLY A 13 -8.35 17.56 29.35
C GLY A 13 -9.39 16.44 29.46
N GLN A 14 -10.65 16.72 29.14
CA GLN A 14 -11.76 15.75 29.22
C GLN A 14 -11.29 14.36 28.81
N ARG A 15 -11.40 13.39 29.70
CA ARG A 15 -11.04 11.99 29.40
C ARG A 15 -11.84 11.55 28.21
N LYS A 16 -11.15 11.31 27.07
CA LYS A 16 -11.79 10.74 25.89
C LYS A 16 -12.46 9.44 26.28
N ASP A 17 -13.69 9.23 25.82
CA ASP A 17 -14.38 7.94 25.97
C ASP A 17 -13.56 6.86 25.26
N ARG A 18 -12.94 6.00 26.04
CA ARG A 18 -12.05 4.92 25.59
C ARG A 18 -12.71 3.55 25.77
N ARG A 19 -14.03 3.47 25.63
CA ARG A 19 -14.69 2.17 25.70
C ARG A 19 -14.10 1.22 24.66
N ALA A 20 -13.80 0.00 25.11
CA ALA A 20 -13.35 -1.05 24.21
C ALA A 20 -14.41 -1.31 23.15
N PHE A 21 -14.03 -1.31 21.88
CA PHE A 21 -14.90 -1.68 20.76
C PHE A 21 -14.40 -2.94 20.06
N GLU A 22 -15.28 -3.65 19.42
CA GLU A 22 -14.98 -4.79 18.56
C GLU A 22 -15.89 -4.71 17.34
N ALA A 23 -15.36 -5.04 16.16
CA ALA A 23 -16.17 -5.14 14.96
C ALA A 23 -17.26 -6.19 15.14
N ALA A 24 -18.47 -5.90 14.64
CA ALA A 24 -19.60 -6.81 14.76
C ALA A 24 -19.40 -8.10 13.96
N ARG A 25 -18.64 -8.05 12.86
CA ARG A 25 -18.38 -9.16 11.93
C ARG A 25 -16.93 -9.15 11.43
N VAL A 26 -16.49 -10.27 10.89
CA VAL A 26 -15.20 -10.36 10.18
C VAL A 26 -15.22 -9.42 8.96
N ASN A 27 -14.08 -8.91 8.57
CA ASN A 27 -13.95 -7.86 7.55
C ASN A 27 -14.74 -6.58 7.82
N GLY A 28 -15.35 -6.40 9.00
CA GLY A 28 -15.95 -5.14 9.39
C GLY A 28 -14.90 -4.05 9.59
N ILE A 29 -13.79 -4.39 10.23
CA ILE A 29 -12.67 -3.48 10.47
C ILE A 29 -11.36 -4.23 10.34
N TRP A 30 -10.46 -3.72 9.50
CA TRP A 30 -9.05 -4.09 9.52
C TRP A 30 -8.22 -2.99 10.16
N GLN A 31 -7.22 -3.37 10.93
CA GLN A 31 -6.21 -2.44 11.47
C GLN A 31 -4.87 -2.75 10.84
N ALA A 32 -4.18 -1.73 10.34
CA ALA A 32 -2.85 -1.89 9.75
C ALA A 32 -1.81 -1.06 10.50
N ASP A 33 -0.59 -1.58 10.54
CA ASP A 33 0.55 -0.93 11.18
C ASP A 33 1.86 -1.36 10.54
N THR A 34 2.88 -0.50 10.67
CA THR A 34 4.25 -0.82 10.28
C THR A 34 5.15 -0.88 11.50
N LEU A 35 5.97 -1.94 11.58
CA LEU A 35 6.94 -2.16 12.63
C LEU A 35 8.35 -2.18 12.07
N PHE A 36 9.30 -1.54 12.76
CA PHE A 36 10.73 -1.71 12.47
C PHE A 36 11.16 -3.15 12.75
N GLY A 37 11.62 -3.82 11.71
CA GLY A 37 12.13 -5.19 11.74
C GLY A 37 13.64 -5.27 11.97
N PRO A 38 14.25 -6.46 11.79
CA PRO A 38 15.68 -6.68 11.90
C PRO A 38 16.43 -6.06 10.72
N PHE A 39 17.77 -6.05 10.82
CA PHE A 39 18.65 -5.84 9.68
C PHE A 39 18.87 -7.18 8.98
N VAL A 40 18.80 -7.20 7.65
CA VAL A 40 18.95 -8.39 6.82
C VAL A 40 19.82 -8.12 5.59
N GLY A 41 20.43 -9.18 5.07
CA GLY A 41 21.23 -9.14 3.84
C GLY A 41 22.64 -8.61 4.00
N THR A 42 23.37 -8.58 2.88
CA THR A 42 24.74 -8.06 2.80
C THR A 42 24.84 -7.11 1.60
N PRO A 43 25.01 -5.79 1.80
CA PRO A 43 25.12 -5.08 3.10
C PRO A 43 23.80 -5.10 3.87
N ALA A 44 23.87 -5.13 5.19
CA ALA A 44 22.72 -5.21 6.07
C ALA A 44 21.81 -3.98 5.93
N ARG A 45 20.54 -4.22 5.63
CA ARG A 45 19.50 -3.18 5.51
C ARG A 45 18.36 -3.47 6.46
N ARG A 46 17.77 -2.42 7.03
CA ARG A 46 16.61 -2.57 7.90
C ARG A 46 15.40 -3.03 7.10
N ALA A 47 14.78 -4.11 7.56
CA ALA A 47 13.47 -4.54 7.08
C ALA A 47 12.35 -3.82 7.85
N TYR A 48 11.20 -3.64 7.21
CA TYR A 48 9.99 -3.06 7.79
C TYR A 48 8.86 -4.07 7.69
N LEU A 49 8.23 -4.41 8.81
CA LEU A 49 7.07 -5.29 8.81
C LEU A 49 5.80 -4.49 8.60
N GLN A 50 5.09 -4.76 7.55
CA GLN A 50 3.73 -4.29 7.32
C GLN A 50 2.75 -5.41 7.66
N ALA A 51 1.78 -5.14 8.53
CA ALA A 51 0.82 -6.13 8.98
C ALA A 51 -0.60 -5.58 9.02
N ILE A 52 -1.56 -6.45 8.74
CA ILE A 52 -2.99 -6.16 8.76
C ILE A 52 -3.69 -7.24 9.58
N ILE A 53 -4.47 -6.82 10.58
CA ILE A 53 -5.25 -7.70 11.45
C ILE A 53 -6.75 -7.44 11.26
N ASP A 54 -7.53 -8.49 11.21
CA ASP A 54 -8.98 -8.41 11.31
C ASP A 54 -9.39 -8.16 12.77
N ASP A 55 -10.18 -7.12 13.00
CA ASP A 55 -10.54 -6.65 14.33
C ASP A 55 -11.40 -7.65 15.10
N LYS A 56 -12.33 -8.36 14.41
CA LYS A 56 -13.25 -9.32 15.01
C LYS A 56 -12.54 -10.61 15.39
N SER A 57 -11.93 -11.27 14.43
CA SER A 57 -11.33 -12.61 14.59
C SER A 57 -9.93 -12.57 15.21
N ARG A 58 -9.24 -11.44 15.17
CA ARG A 58 -7.79 -11.31 15.48
C ARG A 58 -6.89 -12.00 14.46
N LYS A 59 -7.44 -12.46 13.34
CA LYS A 59 -6.65 -13.08 12.27
C LYS A 59 -5.73 -12.07 11.63
N ILE A 60 -4.49 -12.45 11.46
CA ILE A 60 -3.57 -11.71 10.60
C ILE A 60 -3.92 -12.07 9.16
N VAL A 61 -4.49 -11.12 8.46
CA VAL A 61 -4.94 -11.27 7.05
C VAL A 61 -3.81 -11.00 6.07
N ALA A 62 -2.81 -10.20 6.46
CA ALA A 62 -1.54 -10.07 5.76
C ALA A 62 -0.44 -9.65 6.73
N ALA A 63 0.76 -10.17 6.54
CA ALA A 63 1.98 -9.69 7.17
C ALA A 63 3.16 -10.00 6.27
N ARG A 64 4.01 -9.00 6.01
CA ARG A 64 5.26 -9.22 5.28
C ARG A 64 6.31 -8.19 5.64
N PHE A 65 7.56 -8.59 5.58
CA PHE A 65 8.68 -7.67 5.61
C PHE A 65 8.94 -7.10 4.22
N VAL A 66 9.24 -5.81 4.18
CA VAL A 66 9.59 -5.06 2.98
C VAL A 66 10.89 -4.29 3.22
N GLU A 67 11.63 -4.00 2.15
CA GLU A 67 12.88 -3.24 2.25
C GLU A 67 12.66 -1.74 2.49
N ARG A 68 11.50 -1.23 2.09
CA ARG A 68 11.12 0.19 2.24
C ARG A 68 9.70 0.30 2.74
N ASP A 69 9.50 1.15 3.72
CA ASP A 69 8.15 1.50 4.20
C ASP A 69 7.62 2.71 3.42
N ASN A 70 6.86 2.43 2.38
CA ASN A 70 6.26 3.45 1.52
C ASN A 70 4.86 3.04 1.03
N ALA A 71 4.17 3.95 0.33
CA ALA A 71 2.83 3.74 -0.18
C ALA A 71 2.73 2.49 -1.09
N ALA A 72 3.67 2.31 -2.02
CA ALA A 72 3.67 1.20 -2.98
C ALA A 72 3.78 -0.16 -2.29
N THR A 73 4.67 -0.29 -1.28
CA THR A 73 4.82 -1.54 -0.53
C THR A 73 3.58 -1.84 0.30
N PHE A 74 2.96 -0.81 0.92
CA PHE A 74 1.72 -1.01 1.67
C PHE A 74 0.53 -1.38 0.77
N GLN A 75 0.41 -0.75 -0.40
CA GLN A 75 -0.61 -1.14 -1.41
C GLN A 75 -0.47 -2.61 -1.79
N GLY A 76 0.76 -3.09 -2.01
CA GLY A 76 1.01 -4.51 -2.27
C GLY A 76 0.60 -5.42 -1.10
N THR A 77 0.84 -5.00 0.15
CA THR A 77 0.40 -5.75 1.35
C THR A 77 -1.13 -5.78 1.46
N LEU A 78 -1.79 -4.65 1.21
CA LEU A 78 -3.25 -4.57 1.21
C LEU A 78 -3.85 -5.41 0.08
N ARG A 79 -3.26 -5.40 -1.13
CA ARG A 79 -3.70 -6.23 -2.25
C ARG A 79 -3.65 -7.72 -1.91
N MET A 80 -2.57 -8.19 -1.27
CA MET A 80 -2.46 -9.58 -0.81
C MET A 80 -3.58 -9.93 0.18
N ALA A 81 -3.86 -9.05 1.14
CA ALA A 81 -4.93 -9.24 2.11
C ALA A 81 -6.30 -9.34 1.43
N VAL A 82 -6.62 -8.39 0.54
CA VAL A 82 -7.90 -8.33 -0.18
C VAL A 82 -8.08 -9.54 -1.10
N ALA A 83 -7.03 -9.96 -1.81
CA ALA A 83 -7.06 -11.14 -2.68
C ALA A 83 -7.44 -12.41 -1.91
N SER A 84 -6.84 -12.61 -0.73
CA SER A 84 -6.97 -13.85 0.03
C SER A 84 -8.15 -13.88 1.00
N HIS A 85 -8.58 -12.71 1.50
CA HIS A 85 -9.54 -12.63 2.60
C HIS A 85 -10.76 -11.76 2.31
N GLY A 86 -10.88 -11.24 1.05
CA GLY A 86 -11.97 -10.35 0.66
C GLY A 86 -11.74 -8.90 1.10
N VAL A 87 -12.73 -8.07 0.85
CA VAL A 87 -12.66 -6.61 1.01
C VAL A 87 -13.25 -6.22 2.37
N PRO A 88 -12.52 -5.48 3.24
CA PRO A 88 -13.06 -5.00 4.50
C PRO A 88 -14.02 -3.82 4.28
N GLU A 89 -14.87 -3.52 5.26
CA GLU A 89 -15.68 -2.30 5.26
C GLU A 89 -14.84 -1.08 5.61
N LYS A 90 -13.94 -1.22 6.60
CA LYS A 90 -13.10 -0.14 7.12
C LYS A 90 -11.67 -0.60 7.25
N LEU A 91 -10.76 0.31 6.91
CA LEU A 91 -9.32 0.14 7.13
C LEU A 91 -8.82 1.26 8.05
N PHE A 92 -8.38 0.88 9.26
CA PHE A 92 -7.77 1.79 10.23
C PHE A 92 -6.26 1.78 10.07
N VAL A 93 -5.69 2.95 9.84
CA VAL A 93 -4.26 3.20 9.67
C VAL A 93 -3.83 4.38 10.55
N ASP A 94 -2.53 4.58 10.73
CA ASP A 94 -2.01 5.81 11.33
C ASP A 94 -1.91 6.95 10.29
N ASN A 95 -1.30 8.08 10.69
CA ASN A 95 -1.05 9.21 9.81
C ASN A 95 0.36 9.17 9.19
N GLY A 96 1.03 8.02 9.18
CA GLY A 96 2.33 7.85 8.56
C GLY A 96 2.32 8.01 7.03
N GLY A 97 3.49 8.30 6.45
CA GLY A 97 3.65 8.51 5.01
C GLY A 97 3.06 7.40 4.12
N PRO A 98 3.27 6.11 4.44
CA PRO A 98 2.71 5.00 3.66
C PRO A 98 1.19 5.01 3.57
N TYR A 99 0.51 5.62 4.55
CA TYR A 99 -0.94 5.59 4.68
C TYR A 99 -1.63 6.89 4.27
N LYS A 100 -0.92 8.02 4.32
CA LYS A 100 -1.48 9.33 4.00
C LYS A 100 -1.10 9.75 2.58
N ASN A 101 -1.77 9.15 1.61
CA ASN A 101 -1.57 9.47 0.20
C ASN A 101 -2.86 9.26 -0.60
N ASP A 102 -2.98 10.03 -1.70
CA ASP A 102 -4.18 10.03 -2.54
C ASP A 102 -4.45 8.67 -3.21
N GLN A 103 -3.38 7.93 -3.55
CA GLN A 103 -3.53 6.63 -4.21
C GLN A 103 -4.21 5.61 -3.30
N LEU A 104 -3.82 5.54 -2.02
CA LEU A 104 -4.50 4.66 -1.06
C LEU A 104 -5.97 5.05 -0.89
N SER A 105 -6.27 6.35 -0.87
CA SER A 105 -7.64 6.86 -0.79
C SER A 105 -8.46 6.46 -2.02
N LEU A 106 -7.88 6.54 -3.22
CA LEU A 106 -8.51 6.13 -4.48
C LEU A 106 -8.76 4.62 -4.52
N ILE A 107 -7.78 3.81 -4.11
CA ILE A 107 -7.90 2.34 -4.02
C ILE A 107 -9.02 1.98 -3.04
N CYS A 108 -8.99 2.54 -1.83
CA CYS A 108 -10.02 2.28 -0.83
C CYS A 108 -11.41 2.70 -1.34
N GLY A 109 -11.54 3.89 -1.93
CA GLY A 109 -12.80 4.37 -2.51
C GLY A 109 -13.32 3.46 -3.62
N GLY A 110 -12.44 3.03 -4.56
CA GLY A 110 -12.79 2.10 -5.64
C GLY A 110 -13.25 0.72 -5.14
N LEU A 111 -12.70 0.26 -4.02
CA LEU A 111 -13.09 -1.01 -3.38
C LEU A 111 -14.26 -0.86 -2.40
N GLY A 112 -14.76 0.34 -2.15
CA GLY A 112 -15.79 0.61 -1.15
C GLY A 112 -15.30 0.40 0.28
N ILE A 113 -14.03 0.66 0.56
CA ILE A 113 -13.42 0.62 1.88
C ILE A 113 -13.42 2.03 2.48
N VAL A 114 -13.95 2.19 3.68
CA VAL A 114 -13.83 3.45 4.42
C VAL A 114 -12.44 3.52 5.05
N LEU A 115 -11.57 4.37 4.50
CA LEU A 115 -10.24 4.61 5.04
C LEU A 115 -10.34 5.53 6.27
N CYS A 116 -9.90 5.04 7.43
CA CYS A 116 -9.95 5.73 8.70
C CYS A 116 -8.52 5.97 9.21
N HIS A 117 -8.18 7.23 9.44
CA HIS A 117 -6.91 7.59 10.09
C HIS A 117 -7.10 7.75 11.59
N ALA A 118 -6.24 7.08 12.38
CA ALA A 118 -6.26 7.23 13.83
C ALA A 118 -5.99 8.68 14.21
N ALA A 119 -6.80 9.24 15.09
CA ALA A 119 -6.53 10.57 15.63
C ALA A 119 -5.18 10.59 16.35
N VAL A 120 -4.47 11.71 16.27
CA VAL A 120 -3.19 11.88 16.97
C VAL A 120 -3.38 11.58 18.46
N ARG A 121 -2.61 10.63 18.99
CA ARG A 121 -2.66 10.11 20.38
C ARG A 121 -3.91 9.30 20.72
N ASP A 122 -4.58 8.70 19.74
CA ASP A 122 -5.70 7.77 19.97
C ASP A 122 -5.26 6.31 19.72
N GLY A 123 -4.40 5.79 20.62
CA GLY A 123 -3.92 4.41 20.57
C GLY A 123 -5.02 3.35 20.78
N ALA A 124 -6.19 3.74 21.31
CA ALA A 124 -7.28 2.79 21.55
C ALA A 124 -7.85 2.21 20.24
N ALA A 125 -7.87 3.01 19.16
CA ALA A 125 -8.39 2.59 17.85
C ALA A 125 -7.53 1.50 17.19
N LYS A 126 -6.23 1.40 17.52
CA LYS A 126 -5.26 0.44 16.96
C LYS A 126 -4.74 -0.59 17.98
N GLY A 127 -5.34 -0.66 19.16
CA GLY A 127 -4.85 -1.49 20.27
C GLY A 127 -4.69 -2.98 19.97
N LYS A 128 -5.40 -3.52 18.97
CA LYS A 128 -5.32 -4.94 18.58
C LYS A 128 -4.07 -5.23 17.78
N ILE A 129 -3.77 -4.42 16.77
CA ILE A 129 -2.54 -4.57 15.99
C ILE A 129 -1.30 -4.23 16.84
N GLU A 130 -1.38 -3.25 17.74
CA GLU A 130 -0.30 -2.93 18.68
C GLU A 130 0.01 -4.10 19.63
N ARG A 131 -1.03 -4.77 20.16
CA ARG A 131 -0.87 -5.97 20.98
C ARG A 131 -0.24 -7.11 20.20
N TRP A 132 -0.66 -7.32 18.94
CA TRP A 132 -0.06 -8.33 18.07
C TRP A 132 1.41 -8.00 17.79
N ASN A 133 1.74 -6.75 17.48
CA ASN A 133 3.13 -6.30 17.27
C ASN A 133 4.02 -6.61 18.50
N ARG A 134 3.49 -6.43 19.71
CA ARG A 134 4.20 -6.80 20.95
C ARG A 134 4.41 -8.32 21.03
N THR A 135 3.40 -9.12 20.70
CA THR A 135 3.50 -10.58 20.69
C THR A 135 4.55 -11.04 19.67
N LEU A 136 4.53 -10.48 18.46
CA LEU A 136 5.51 -10.77 17.41
C LEU A 136 6.93 -10.44 17.86
N ARG A 137 7.15 -9.28 18.48
CA ARG A 137 8.49 -8.92 19.03
C ARG A 137 8.99 -9.96 20.04
N MET A 138 8.12 -10.38 20.94
CA MET A 138 8.48 -11.28 22.03
C MET A 138 8.63 -12.74 21.59
N GLN A 139 7.87 -13.21 20.61
CA GLN A 139 7.80 -14.62 20.24
C GLN A 139 8.45 -14.96 18.92
N PHE A 140 8.60 -14.00 18.01
CA PHE A 140 9.20 -14.20 16.70
C PHE A 140 10.55 -13.49 16.57
N LEU A 141 10.59 -12.16 16.76
CA LEU A 141 11.83 -11.41 16.52
C LEU A 141 12.92 -11.73 17.54
N SER A 142 12.56 -12.08 18.79
CA SER A 142 13.54 -12.46 19.82
C SER A 142 14.14 -13.86 19.61
N THR A 143 13.49 -14.70 18.82
CA THR A 143 13.90 -16.09 18.55
C THR A 143 14.24 -16.33 17.09
N LEU A 144 14.46 -15.25 16.33
CA LEU A 144 14.70 -15.32 14.89
C LEU A 144 16.00 -16.09 14.59
N PRO A 145 15.95 -17.17 13.79
CA PRO A 145 17.15 -17.93 13.44
C PRO A 145 18.07 -17.10 12.50
N GLU A 146 19.37 -17.37 12.54
CA GLU A 146 20.35 -16.59 11.78
C GLU A 146 20.10 -16.63 10.27
N HIS A 147 19.70 -17.77 9.70
CA HIS A 147 19.42 -17.88 8.27
C HIS A 147 18.28 -16.93 7.82
N ALA A 148 17.33 -16.61 8.70
CA ALA A 148 16.27 -15.64 8.38
C ALA A 148 16.78 -14.20 8.20
N LYS A 149 18.04 -13.92 8.58
CA LYS A 149 18.68 -12.62 8.39
C LYS A 149 19.50 -12.55 7.10
N GLU A 150 19.64 -13.65 6.36
CA GLU A 150 20.37 -13.68 5.09
C GLU A 150 19.72 -12.80 4.03
N GLY A 151 18.38 -12.70 4.03
CA GLY A 151 17.64 -11.86 3.11
C GLY A 151 16.18 -11.62 3.51
N ILE A 152 15.51 -10.78 2.71
CA ILE A 152 14.10 -10.46 2.94
C ILE A 152 13.20 -11.66 2.62
N GLY A 153 13.60 -12.53 1.71
CA GLY A 153 12.88 -13.74 1.32
C GLY A 153 12.82 -14.75 2.47
N GLU A 154 13.99 -15.07 3.05
CA GLU A 154 14.17 -15.98 4.16
C GLU A 154 13.41 -15.48 5.40
N LEU A 155 13.50 -14.17 5.68
CA LEU A 155 12.76 -13.55 6.77
C LEU A 155 11.25 -13.68 6.57
N ASN A 156 10.75 -13.49 5.36
CA ASN A 156 9.32 -13.63 5.06
C ASN A 156 8.87 -15.10 5.11
N ALA A 157 9.72 -16.05 4.72
CA ALA A 157 9.40 -17.48 4.84
C ALA A 157 9.19 -17.89 6.31
N GLU A 158 10.06 -17.44 7.21
CA GLU A 158 9.91 -17.69 8.64
C GLU A 158 8.70 -16.96 9.25
N LEU A 159 8.45 -15.71 8.83
CA LEU A 159 7.26 -14.96 9.24
C LEU A 159 5.98 -15.69 8.85
N ALA A 160 5.90 -16.22 7.63
CA ALA A 160 4.72 -16.94 7.13
C ALA A 160 4.40 -18.17 8.00
N LYS A 161 5.42 -18.96 8.37
CA LYS A 161 5.26 -20.11 9.28
C LYS A 161 4.74 -19.66 10.64
N TRP A 162 5.32 -18.61 11.20
CA TRP A 162 4.92 -18.10 12.51
C TRP A 162 3.49 -17.52 12.49
N VAL A 163 3.12 -16.74 11.47
CA VAL A 163 1.77 -16.19 11.29
C VAL A 163 0.74 -17.31 11.13
N ALA A 164 1.05 -18.35 10.35
CA ALA A 164 0.18 -19.53 10.22
C ALA A 164 -0.07 -20.17 11.59
N SER A 165 0.99 -20.40 12.35
CA SER A 165 0.89 -20.93 13.72
C SER A 165 0.09 -20.01 14.65
N TYR A 166 0.31 -18.68 14.59
CA TYR A 166 -0.45 -17.70 15.36
C TYR A 166 -1.95 -17.77 15.05
N ASN A 167 -2.32 -17.83 13.78
CA ASN A 167 -3.71 -17.88 13.34
C ASN A 167 -4.43 -19.17 13.75
N GLN A 168 -3.70 -20.28 14.01
CA GLN A 168 -4.25 -21.57 14.43
C GLN A 168 -4.32 -21.75 15.95
N ARG A 169 -3.63 -20.93 16.74
CA ARG A 169 -3.64 -21.02 18.21
C ARG A 169 -4.81 -20.28 18.80
N ALA A 170 -5.43 -20.82 19.87
CA ALA A 170 -6.46 -20.11 20.61
C ALA A 170 -5.95 -18.77 21.13
N HIS A 171 -6.63 -17.68 20.72
CA HIS A 171 -6.27 -16.33 21.10
C HIS A 171 -6.67 -16.04 22.57
N SER A 172 -5.81 -15.36 23.32
CA SER A 172 -5.99 -15.17 24.78
C SER A 172 -7.27 -14.45 25.17
N SER A 173 -7.77 -13.52 24.33
CA SER A 173 -9.01 -12.76 24.63
C SER A 173 -10.26 -13.37 24.03
N THR A 174 -10.21 -13.94 22.82
CA THR A 174 -11.39 -14.52 22.15
C THR A 174 -11.60 -16.00 22.49
N LYS A 175 -10.58 -16.67 23.07
CA LYS A 175 -10.56 -18.11 23.41
C LYS A 175 -10.74 -19.06 22.23
N GLN A 176 -10.76 -18.55 21.02
CA GLN A 176 -10.90 -19.26 19.74
C GLN A 176 -9.69 -18.99 18.86
N ALA A 177 -9.34 -19.92 17.98
CA ALA A 177 -8.30 -19.69 16.99
C ALA A 177 -8.75 -18.61 15.98
N PRO A 178 -7.90 -17.61 15.68
CA PRO A 178 -8.25 -16.53 14.74
C PRO A 178 -8.72 -17.04 13.38
N ALA A 179 -8.10 -18.11 12.87
CA ALA A 179 -8.50 -18.70 11.59
C ALA A 179 -9.91 -19.31 11.63
N GLU A 180 -10.26 -19.99 12.72
CA GLU A 180 -11.58 -20.58 12.93
C GLU A 180 -12.66 -19.49 13.08
N ALA A 181 -12.37 -18.47 13.92
CA ALA A 181 -13.27 -17.34 14.11
C ALA A 181 -13.55 -16.59 12.80
N PHE A 182 -12.53 -16.45 11.92
CA PHE A 182 -12.70 -15.85 10.61
C PHE A 182 -13.50 -16.74 9.66
N ALA A 183 -13.20 -18.04 9.62
CA ALA A 183 -13.87 -19.01 8.74
C ALA A 183 -15.35 -19.20 9.08
N ALA A 184 -15.73 -19.03 10.35
CA ALA A 184 -17.12 -19.14 10.80
C ALA A 184 -18.07 -18.12 10.14
N GLU A 185 -17.55 -17.05 9.55
CA GLU A 185 -18.32 -16.04 8.83
C GLU A 185 -17.91 -15.93 7.35
N ALA A 186 -17.36 -16.99 6.75
CA ALA A 186 -16.85 -17.00 5.38
C ALA A 186 -17.94 -16.67 4.33
N ASP A 187 -19.19 -17.00 4.61
CA ASP A 187 -20.36 -16.71 3.77
C ASP A 187 -20.65 -15.20 3.65
N LYS A 188 -20.16 -14.40 4.58
CA LYS A 188 -20.37 -12.93 4.61
C LYS A 188 -19.22 -12.15 3.96
N LEU A 189 -18.19 -12.82 3.49
CA LEU A 189 -17.04 -12.16 2.90
C LEU A 189 -17.41 -11.56 1.54
N ARG A 190 -17.01 -10.32 1.33
CA ARG A 190 -17.17 -9.62 0.06
C ARG A 190 -15.85 -9.70 -0.71
N PHE A 191 -15.89 -10.27 -1.91
CA PHE A 191 -14.74 -10.29 -2.84
C PHE A 191 -14.95 -9.30 -3.99
N VAL A 192 -13.85 -8.92 -4.64
CA VAL A 192 -13.89 -8.05 -5.82
C VAL A 192 -14.58 -8.81 -6.95
N GLN A 193 -15.64 -8.22 -7.50
CA GLN A 193 -16.34 -8.80 -8.65
C GLN A 193 -15.48 -8.63 -9.92
N GLY A 194 -15.38 -9.67 -10.75
CA GLY A 194 -14.53 -9.67 -11.94
C GLY A 194 -13.13 -10.29 -11.72
N GLY A 195 -12.91 -10.88 -10.55
CA GLY A 195 -11.72 -11.71 -10.27
C GLY A 195 -10.40 -10.93 -10.21
N ASP A 196 -9.31 -11.62 -10.57
CA ASP A 196 -7.94 -11.10 -10.43
C ASP A 196 -7.68 -9.84 -11.25
N GLN A 197 -8.28 -9.73 -12.45
CA GLN A 197 -8.10 -8.55 -13.31
C GLN A 197 -8.76 -7.31 -12.68
N ALA A 198 -9.98 -7.43 -12.18
CA ALA A 198 -10.66 -6.32 -11.53
C ALA A 198 -9.95 -5.90 -10.23
N LEU A 199 -9.41 -6.87 -9.49
CA LEU A 199 -8.55 -6.58 -8.33
C LEU A 199 -7.27 -5.86 -8.75
N HIS A 200 -6.63 -6.30 -9.82
CA HIS A 200 -5.44 -5.65 -10.37
C HIS A 200 -5.74 -4.20 -10.74
N ASP A 201 -6.80 -3.96 -11.50
CA ASP A 201 -7.21 -2.63 -11.95
C ASP A 201 -7.55 -1.68 -10.79
N ALA A 202 -8.14 -2.22 -9.71
CA ALA A 202 -8.44 -1.46 -8.51
C ALA A 202 -7.19 -0.97 -7.76
N PHE A 203 -6.06 -1.67 -7.91
CA PHE A 203 -4.78 -1.32 -7.28
C PHE A 203 -3.83 -0.55 -8.17
N MET A 204 -4.17 -0.31 -9.44
CA MET A 204 -3.39 0.54 -10.33
C MET A 204 -3.39 1.99 -9.83
N ASN A 205 -2.21 2.56 -9.69
CA ASN A 205 -2.03 3.97 -9.37
C ASN A 205 -2.41 4.83 -10.57
N ARG A 206 -2.90 6.04 -10.29
CA ARG A 206 -3.26 7.03 -11.31
C ARG A 206 -2.44 8.29 -11.13
N MET A 207 -1.91 8.83 -12.22
CA MET A 207 -1.25 10.12 -12.20
C MET A 207 -1.44 10.85 -13.52
N THR A 208 -1.36 12.18 -13.44
CA THR A 208 -1.33 13.05 -14.63
C THR A 208 0.08 13.59 -14.80
N ARG A 209 0.63 13.52 -16.02
CA ARG A 209 1.94 14.04 -16.38
C ARG A 209 1.84 14.93 -17.61
N LYS A 210 2.62 16.00 -17.64
CA LYS A 210 2.83 16.77 -18.86
C LYS A 210 3.77 16.00 -19.77
N VAL A 211 3.39 15.85 -21.03
CA VAL A 211 4.21 15.19 -22.05
C VAL A 211 5.33 16.13 -22.45
N ALA A 212 6.55 15.65 -22.45
CA ALA A 212 7.74 16.39 -22.84
C ALA A 212 7.83 16.55 -24.37
N ASN A 213 8.70 17.44 -24.85
CA ASN A 213 8.88 17.71 -26.28
C ASN A 213 9.42 16.52 -27.08
N ASP A 214 10.00 15.55 -26.40
CA ASP A 214 10.50 14.29 -26.98
C ASP A 214 9.47 13.16 -26.95
N ALA A 215 8.19 13.50 -26.74
CA ALA A 215 7.08 12.57 -26.62
C ALA A 215 7.29 11.53 -25.50
N THR A 216 7.87 11.95 -24.38
CA THR A 216 8.03 11.08 -23.20
C THR A 216 7.32 11.63 -21.98
N ILE A 217 7.02 10.71 -21.03
CA ILE A 217 6.59 11.03 -19.67
C ILE A 217 7.50 10.32 -18.67
N ARG A 218 7.62 10.86 -17.45
CA ARG A 218 8.42 10.25 -16.38
C ARG A 218 7.54 9.67 -15.31
N ILE A 219 7.71 8.37 -15.03
CA ILE A 219 7.03 7.62 -13.96
C ILE A 219 8.12 6.92 -13.12
N ASP A 220 8.13 7.13 -11.81
CA ASP A 220 9.08 6.53 -10.87
C ASP A 220 10.56 6.63 -11.31
N GLY A 221 10.92 7.78 -11.92
CA GLY A 221 12.27 8.06 -12.39
C GLY A 221 12.58 7.54 -13.81
N LYS A 222 11.73 6.71 -14.42
CA LYS A 222 11.89 6.15 -15.77
C LYS A 222 11.09 6.91 -16.80
N LEU A 223 11.57 6.90 -18.06
CA LEU A 223 10.90 7.51 -19.19
C LEU A 223 10.06 6.45 -19.91
N PHE A 224 8.89 6.87 -20.37
CA PHE A 224 7.98 6.08 -21.19
C PHE A 224 7.58 6.85 -22.43
N ASP A 225 7.57 6.16 -23.57
CA ASP A 225 7.16 6.75 -24.84
C ASP A 225 5.64 6.87 -24.91
N VAL A 226 5.16 8.03 -25.36
CA VAL A 226 3.74 8.31 -25.60
C VAL A 226 3.53 8.85 -27.02
N PRO A 227 2.29 8.81 -27.57
CA PRO A 227 2.02 9.36 -28.88
C PRO A 227 2.44 10.82 -29.02
N MET A 228 3.10 11.16 -30.15
CA MET A 228 3.58 12.53 -30.44
C MET A 228 2.48 13.59 -30.42
N GLY A 229 1.24 13.21 -30.76
CA GLY A 229 0.08 14.11 -30.71
C GLY A 229 -0.24 14.66 -29.30
N LEU A 230 0.36 14.10 -28.26
CA LEU A 230 0.17 14.55 -26.88
C LEU A 230 1.29 15.47 -26.37
N ILE A 231 2.27 15.82 -27.20
CA ILE A 231 3.38 16.71 -26.81
C ILE A 231 2.83 18.04 -26.29
N GLY A 232 3.27 18.41 -25.06
CA GLY A 232 2.84 19.63 -24.38
C GLY A 232 1.52 19.50 -23.59
N GLU A 233 0.72 18.47 -23.89
CA GLU A 233 -0.54 18.18 -23.22
C GLU A 233 -0.33 17.44 -21.89
N LYS A 234 -1.40 17.35 -21.09
CA LYS A 234 -1.44 16.51 -19.89
C LYS A 234 -1.99 15.14 -20.24
N ALA A 235 -1.21 14.10 -19.98
CA ALA A 235 -1.61 12.71 -20.15
C ALA A 235 -1.92 12.08 -18.78
N GLU A 236 -3.07 11.40 -18.67
CA GLU A 236 -3.38 10.53 -17.53
C GLU A 236 -2.80 9.15 -17.80
N VAL A 237 -2.16 8.58 -16.79
CA VAL A 237 -1.62 7.21 -16.85
C VAL A 237 -2.05 6.39 -15.65
N ARG A 238 -2.20 5.09 -15.88
CA ARG A 238 -2.38 4.07 -14.85
C ARG A 238 -1.19 3.14 -14.85
N PHE A 239 -0.73 2.76 -13.67
CA PHE A 239 0.43 1.87 -13.56
C PHE A 239 0.41 1.08 -12.25
N MET A 240 0.99 -0.13 -12.28
CA MET A 240 1.23 -0.90 -11.08
C MET A 240 2.60 -0.49 -10.50
N PRO A 241 2.67 -0.01 -9.24
CA PRO A 241 3.95 0.37 -8.64
C PRO A 241 4.94 -0.79 -8.62
N GLY A 242 6.14 -0.55 -9.18
CA GLY A 242 7.22 -1.55 -9.26
C GLY A 242 7.14 -2.49 -10.46
N ASP A 243 6.10 -2.42 -11.29
CA ASP A 243 5.99 -3.16 -12.55
C ASP A 243 6.07 -2.20 -13.76
N GLU A 244 7.25 -2.14 -14.38
CA GLU A 244 7.50 -1.27 -15.54
C GLU A 244 6.80 -1.74 -16.81
N GLY A 245 6.43 -3.00 -16.87
CA GLY A 245 5.67 -3.58 -17.96
C GLY A 245 4.17 -3.28 -17.88
N ASP A 246 3.70 -2.74 -16.77
CA ASP A 246 2.29 -2.53 -16.49
C ASP A 246 1.96 -1.04 -16.37
N VAL A 247 2.19 -0.30 -17.45
CA VAL A 247 1.94 1.14 -17.57
C VAL A 247 1.01 1.40 -18.76
N TRP A 248 -0.07 2.14 -18.51
CA TRP A 248 -1.15 2.38 -19.46
C TRP A 248 -1.46 3.87 -19.57
N LEU A 249 -1.52 4.35 -20.78
CA LEU A 249 -2.04 5.67 -21.12
C LEU A 249 -3.56 5.62 -21.17
N VAL A 250 -4.22 6.60 -20.55
CA VAL A 250 -5.69 6.73 -20.60
C VAL A 250 -6.06 7.65 -21.76
N GLY A 251 -6.80 7.12 -22.72
CA GLY A 251 -7.35 7.89 -23.84
C GLY A 251 -8.49 8.82 -23.40
N ALA A 252 -8.83 9.80 -24.24
CA ALA A 252 -9.93 10.74 -23.98
C ALA A 252 -11.30 10.04 -23.87
N ASP A 253 -11.45 8.88 -24.48
CA ASP A 253 -12.62 8.00 -24.40
C ASP A 253 -12.57 7.02 -23.20
N GLY A 254 -11.54 7.11 -22.37
CA GLY A 254 -11.31 6.21 -21.25
C GLY A 254 -10.63 4.88 -21.64
N SER A 255 -10.29 4.68 -22.91
CA SER A 255 -9.55 3.50 -23.38
C SER A 255 -8.16 3.43 -22.72
N LEU A 256 -7.63 2.23 -22.54
CA LEU A 256 -6.30 1.99 -22.01
C LEU A 256 -5.38 1.49 -23.11
N SER A 257 -4.28 2.19 -23.35
CA SER A 257 -3.22 1.79 -24.29
C SER A 257 -1.93 1.55 -23.52
N ARG A 258 -1.38 0.35 -23.60
CA ARG A 258 -0.12 0.02 -22.93
C ARG A 258 1.02 0.83 -23.53
N ILE A 259 1.88 1.41 -22.70
CA ILE A 259 3.07 2.13 -23.11
C ILE A 259 4.32 1.44 -22.58
N ALA A 260 5.43 1.57 -23.32
CA ALA A 260 6.68 0.91 -22.99
C ALA A 260 7.71 1.90 -22.42
N PRO A 261 8.65 1.42 -21.61
CA PRO A 261 9.83 2.21 -21.25
C PRO A 261 10.58 2.68 -22.50
N THR A 262 11.07 3.92 -22.48
CA THR A 262 11.80 4.52 -23.57
C THR A 262 13.12 3.78 -23.82
N ASP A 263 13.27 3.22 -25.03
CA ASP A 263 14.52 2.67 -25.51
C ASP A 263 15.29 3.75 -26.30
N LYS A 264 16.26 4.38 -25.64
CA LYS A 264 17.07 5.44 -26.23
C LYS A 264 17.90 4.97 -27.44
N HIS A 265 18.30 3.69 -27.46
CA HIS A 265 19.08 3.12 -28.57
C HIS A 265 18.20 2.83 -29.80
N ALA A 266 17.03 2.24 -29.58
CA ALA A 266 16.04 2.05 -30.63
C ALA A 266 15.57 3.41 -31.20
N ASN A 267 15.35 4.39 -30.33
CA ASN A 267 14.91 5.75 -30.75
C ASN A 267 15.99 6.51 -31.52
N ALA A 268 17.28 6.19 -31.38
CA ALA A 268 18.36 6.80 -32.15
C ALA A 268 18.32 6.38 -33.62
N SER A 269 17.82 5.17 -33.92
CA SER A 269 17.70 4.60 -35.29
C SER A 269 16.28 4.65 -35.87
N ALA A 270 15.28 5.08 -35.06
CA ALA A 270 13.89 5.16 -35.51
C ALA A 270 13.72 6.23 -36.58
N ALA A 271 12.96 5.91 -37.64
CA ALA A 271 12.59 6.86 -38.67
C ALA A 271 11.76 8.01 -38.09
N ARG A 272 12.28 9.23 -38.12
CA ARG A 272 11.57 10.41 -37.61
C ARG A 272 10.45 10.78 -38.60
N VAL A 273 9.24 10.95 -38.09
CA VAL A 273 8.13 11.53 -38.88
C VAL A 273 8.53 12.96 -39.18
N LYS A 274 8.72 13.26 -40.48
CA LYS A 274 8.96 14.64 -40.92
C LYS A 274 7.69 15.47 -40.68
N PRO A 275 7.81 16.70 -40.13
CA PRO A 275 6.64 17.59 -40.01
C PRO A 275 5.98 17.79 -41.38
N ALA A 276 4.65 17.85 -41.43
CA ALA A 276 3.85 17.92 -42.64
C ALA A 276 4.04 19.21 -43.44
N TYR A 277 4.84 20.18 -42.97
CA TYR A 277 5.17 21.42 -43.69
C TYR A 277 6.68 21.66 -43.67
N SER A 278 7.23 21.80 -44.82
CA SER A 278 8.53 22.45 -45.01
C SER A 278 8.28 23.97 -44.97
N ILE A 279 8.96 24.67 -44.06
CA ILE A 279 9.06 26.14 -44.20
C ILE A 279 9.98 26.37 -45.40
N ASP A 280 9.43 26.79 -46.51
CA ASP A 280 10.21 27.24 -47.65
C ASP A 280 10.78 28.61 -47.31
N PHE A 281 12.05 28.64 -46.92
CA PHE A 281 12.80 29.87 -46.84
C PHE A 281 13.08 30.29 -48.28
N GLY A 282 12.11 30.98 -48.90
CA GLY A 282 12.26 31.53 -50.24
C GLY A 282 13.62 32.17 -50.41
N GLN A 283 14.37 31.70 -51.42
CA GLN A 283 15.62 32.32 -51.84
C GLN A 283 15.31 33.77 -52.20
N GLY A 284 15.66 34.69 -51.30
CA GLY A 284 15.69 36.11 -51.57
C GLY A 284 16.77 36.37 -52.62
N ALA A 285 16.37 36.89 -53.75
CA ALA A 285 17.22 37.41 -54.79
C ALA A 285 17.92 38.71 -54.32
#